data_74bdc9c7d2bdde2f8ddb2d1591599af6
#
_entry.id   74bdc9c7d2bdde2f8ddb2d1591599af6
#
_cell.length_a   1.000
_cell.length_b   1.000
_cell.length_c   1.000
_cell.angle_alpha   90.00
_cell.angle_beta   90.00
_cell.angle_gamma   90.00
#
_symmetry.space_group_name_H-M   'P 1'
#
loop_
_entity.id
_entity.type
_entity.pdbx_description
1 polymer ?
#
loop_
_entity_poly.entity_id
_entity_poly.type
_entity_poly.pdbx_seq_one_letter_code
_entity_poly.pdbx_strand_id
1 'polypeptide(L)'
;MLDQTRLDQAWIARHIPHQGSMCLLDHVEAWDQQRIRCRASSHRAADNPLRAHGRLDAVCGIEYAAQAMAVHGALLTPPDSARARVGYLVSVRGAQLHVARLDDISADLLVEAACITRSENTILYQFSVSAAGRMLLDGRAAVVLNAGAVMPPSGDAP
;
A
#
# COMPACT_ATOMS: atom_id res chain seq x y z
N MET A 1 20.52 7.15 -19.68
CA MET A 1 19.36 6.29 -19.92
C MET A 1 18.68 5.91 -18.64
N LEU A 2 17.44 6.20 -18.59
CA LEU A 2 16.71 5.86 -17.40
C LEU A 2 16.61 4.36 -17.25
N ASP A 3 16.78 3.91 -16.05
CA ASP A 3 16.55 2.52 -15.75
C ASP A 3 15.08 2.21 -16.01
N GLN A 4 14.85 1.32 -16.91
CA GLN A 4 13.50 0.89 -17.22
C GLN A 4 13.08 -0.30 -16.37
N THR A 5 13.66 -0.42 -15.20
CA THR A 5 13.27 -1.48 -14.30
C THR A 5 11.77 -1.47 -14.14
N ARG A 6 11.18 -2.58 -14.47
CA ARG A 6 9.75 -2.70 -14.40
C ARG A 6 9.32 -2.96 -12.97
N LEU A 7 8.55 -2.04 -12.42
CA LEU A 7 8.06 -2.17 -11.06
C LEU A 7 6.73 -2.92 -11.08
N ASP A 8 6.79 -4.17 -11.48
CA ASP A 8 5.63 -5.03 -11.63
C ASP A 8 5.33 -5.80 -10.34
N GLN A 9 4.36 -6.69 -10.40
CA GLN A 9 3.96 -7.45 -9.23
C GLN A 9 5.10 -8.28 -8.66
N ALA A 10 5.94 -8.84 -9.52
CA ALA A 10 7.08 -9.62 -9.04
C ALA A 10 8.07 -8.76 -8.26
N TRP A 11 8.32 -7.55 -8.76
CA TRP A 11 9.18 -6.60 -8.05
C TRP A 11 8.57 -6.24 -6.69
N ILE A 12 7.27 -5.91 -6.70
CA ILE A 12 6.56 -5.52 -5.49
C ILE A 12 6.62 -6.64 -4.46
N ALA A 13 6.34 -7.86 -4.88
CA ALA A 13 6.32 -9.01 -3.96
C ALA A 13 7.67 -9.26 -3.32
N ARG A 14 8.77 -8.88 -3.98
CA ARG A 14 10.10 -9.03 -3.40
C ARG A 14 10.44 -7.93 -2.40
N HIS A 15 9.70 -6.83 -2.41
CA HIS A 15 10.08 -5.65 -1.63
C HIS A 15 9.11 -5.28 -0.52
N ILE A 16 7.95 -5.94 -0.46
CA ILE A 16 7.02 -5.76 0.64
C ILE A 16 6.80 -7.12 1.30
N PRO A 17 6.30 -7.14 2.53
CA PRO A 17 6.12 -8.42 3.24
C PRO A 17 4.98 -9.27 2.75
N HIS A 18 4.16 -8.78 1.84
CA HIS A 18 2.99 -9.48 1.36
C HIS A 18 3.37 -10.46 0.25
N GLN A 19 2.89 -11.70 0.36
CA GLN A 19 3.28 -12.76 -0.56
C GLN A 19 2.07 -13.38 -1.23
N GLY A 20 2.29 -13.93 -2.43
CA GLY A 20 1.26 -14.64 -3.16
C GLY A 20 0.05 -13.76 -3.44
N SER A 21 -1.13 -14.31 -3.19
CA SER A 21 -2.38 -13.57 -3.45
C SER A 21 -2.57 -12.39 -2.52
N MET A 22 -1.80 -12.29 -1.43
CA MET A 22 -1.84 -11.10 -0.60
C MET A 22 -1.10 -9.91 -1.20
N CYS A 23 -0.35 -10.11 -2.26
CA CYS A 23 0.23 -9.01 -3.02
C CYS A 23 -0.84 -8.48 -3.96
N LEU A 24 -1.49 -7.41 -3.57
CA LEU A 24 -2.70 -6.93 -4.23
C LEU A 24 -2.46 -6.03 -5.43
N LEU A 25 -1.28 -5.42 -5.51
CA LEU A 25 -0.98 -4.42 -6.54
C LEU A 25 -0.38 -5.08 -7.78
N ASP A 26 -0.73 -4.58 -8.95
CA ASP A 26 -0.18 -5.10 -10.21
C ASP A 26 1.16 -4.48 -10.55
N HIS A 27 1.27 -3.17 -10.44
CA HIS A 27 2.53 -2.47 -10.75
C HIS A 27 2.49 -1.05 -10.22
N VAL A 28 3.67 -0.45 -10.16
CA VAL A 28 3.82 0.97 -9.85
C VAL A 28 3.77 1.72 -11.16
N GLU A 29 2.82 2.65 -11.29
CA GLU A 29 2.66 3.43 -12.50
C GLU A 29 3.57 4.65 -12.51
N ALA A 30 3.72 5.30 -11.35
CA ALA A 30 4.56 6.48 -11.22
C ALA A 30 4.89 6.70 -9.74
N TRP A 31 6.05 7.31 -9.49
CA TRP A 31 6.40 7.66 -8.11
C TRP A 31 7.48 8.73 -8.12
N ASP A 32 7.54 9.45 -7.02
CA ASP A 32 8.65 10.35 -6.72
C ASP A 32 8.82 10.37 -5.20
N GLN A 33 9.59 11.30 -4.69
CA GLN A 33 9.86 11.34 -3.26
C GLN A 33 8.64 11.66 -2.42
N GLN A 34 7.61 12.25 -3.02
CA GLN A 34 6.43 12.70 -2.30
C GLN A 34 5.24 11.77 -2.48
N ARG A 35 5.16 11.05 -3.58
CA ARG A 35 3.94 10.30 -3.86
C ARG A 35 4.22 9.05 -4.67
N ILE A 36 3.23 8.17 -4.66
CA ILE A 36 3.26 6.95 -5.46
C ILE A 36 1.87 6.71 -6.04
N ARG A 37 1.85 6.13 -7.22
CA ARG A 37 0.63 5.73 -7.90
C ARG A 37 0.80 4.31 -8.38
N CYS A 38 -0.12 3.44 -7.97
CA CYS A 38 -0.10 2.03 -8.34
C CYS A 38 -1.40 1.63 -9.01
N ARG A 39 -1.34 0.58 -9.81
CA ARG A 39 -2.51 -0.03 -10.42
C ARG A 39 -2.78 -1.37 -9.80
N ALA A 40 -4.06 -1.74 -9.73
CA ALA A 40 -4.46 -3.04 -9.20
C ALA A 40 -5.70 -3.52 -9.92
N SER A 41 -5.76 -4.82 -10.14
CA SER A 41 -6.92 -5.49 -10.71
C SER A 41 -7.44 -6.62 -9.83
N SER A 42 -6.75 -6.89 -8.72
CA SER A 42 -7.05 -8.02 -7.86
C SER A 42 -8.40 -7.91 -7.16
N HIS A 43 -9.00 -6.73 -7.15
CA HIS A 43 -10.30 -6.53 -6.53
C HIS A 43 -11.40 -7.33 -7.26
N ARG A 44 -11.15 -7.70 -8.51
CA ARG A 44 -12.10 -8.50 -9.30
C ARG A 44 -11.83 -10.00 -9.21
N ALA A 45 -10.70 -10.38 -8.63
CA ALA A 45 -10.33 -11.79 -8.60
C ALA A 45 -11.18 -12.56 -7.60
N ALA A 46 -11.71 -13.69 -8.04
CA ALA A 46 -12.54 -14.51 -7.17
C ALA A 46 -11.76 -15.05 -5.97
N ASP A 47 -10.46 -15.21 -6.11
CA ASP A 47 -9.60 -15.72 -5.05
C ASP A 47 -8.92 -14.61 -4.23
N ASN A 48 -9.40 -13.39 -4.32
CA ASN A 48 -8.86 -12.31 -3.50
C ASN A 48 -9.00 -12.70 -2.03
N PRO A 49 -7.89 -12.69 -1.27
CA PRO A 49 -7.92 -13.19 0.11
C PRO A 49 -8.74 -12.31 1.05
N LEU A 50 -9.06 -11.10 0.66
CA LEU A 50 -9.84 -10.19 1.48
C LEU A 50 -11.33 -10.33 1.26
N ARG A 51 -11.75 -11.15 0.31
CA ARG A 51 -13.16 -11.37 0.08
C ARG A 51 -13.80 -12.10 1.24
N ALA A 52 -15.00 -11.69 1.56
CA ALA A 52 -15.82 -12.35 2.57
C ALA A 52 -17.27 -12.35 2.08
N HIS A 53 -17.95 -13.46 2.25
CA HIS A 53 -19.38 -13.59 1.89
C HIS A 53 -19.63 -13.19 0.43
N GLY A 54 -18.71 -13.57 -0.46
CA GLY A 54 -18.86 -13.34 -1.89
C GLY A 54 -18.61 -11.91 -2.33
N ARG A 55 -18.04 -11.05 -1.49
CA ARG A 55 -17.81 -9.66 -1.86
C ARG A 55 -16.53 -9.13 -1.24
N LEU A 56 -16.03 -8.07 -1.84
CA LEU A 56 -14.88 -7.33 -1.32
C LEU A 56 -15.39 -5.96 -0.86
N ASP A 57 -15.51 -5.78 0.44
CA ASP A 57 -16.00 -4.52 1.00
C ASP A 57 -15.03 -3.38 0.73
N ALA A 58 -15.58 -2.18 0.61
CA ALA A 58 -14.76 -1.00 0.28
C ALA A 58 -13.67 -0.74 1.31
N VAL A 59 -13.88 -1.11 2.56
CA VAL A 59 -12.87 -0.92 3.61
C VAL A 59 -11.59 -1.68 3.29
N CYS A 60 -11.67 -2.74 2.50
CA CYS A 60 -10.48 -3.49 2.08
C CYS A 60 -9.56 -2.65 1.20
N GLY A 61 -10.04 -1.56 0.64
CA GLY A 61 -9.19 -0.64 -0.12
C GLY A 61 -8.10 -0.01 0.72
N ILE A 62 -8.28 0.03 2.04
CA ILE A 62 -7.24 0.52 2.93
C ILE A 62 -6.01 -0.37 2.86
N GLU A 63 -6.20 -1.67 2.71
CA GLU A 63 -5.07 -2.58 2.56
C GLU A 63 -4.33 -2.31 1.25
N TYR A 64 -5.05 -2.00 0.17
CA TYR A 64 -4.42 -1.62 -1.09
C TYR A 64 -3.54 -0.38 -0.90
N ALA A 65 -4.08 0.63 -0.20
CA ALA A 65 -3.33 1.85 0.06
C ALA A 65 -2.11 1.57 0.95
N ALA A 66 -2.27 0.71 1.95
CA ALA A 66 -1.16 0.36 2.83
C ALA A 66 -0.02 -0.29 2.05
N GLN A 67 -0.37 -1.16 1.10
CA GLN A 67 0.66 -1.77 0.26
C GLN A 67 1.36 -0.75 -0.63
N ALA A 68 0.63 0.21 -1.18
CA ALA A 68 1.25 1.27 -1.97
C ALA A 68 2.22 2.10 -1.11
N MET A 69 1.85 2.38 0.12
CA MET A 69 2.75 3.10 1.04
C MET A 69 3.99 2.27 1.37
N ALA A 70 3.83 0.96 1.55
CA ALA A 70 4.97 0.09 1.80
C ALA A 70 5.92 0.06 0.60
N VAL A 71 5.37 0.02 -0.60
CA VAL A 71 6.17 0.07 -1.82
C VAL A 71 6.91 1.39 -1.90
N HIS A 72 6.23 2.51 -1.59
CA HIS A 72 6.86 3.82 -1.60
C HIS A 72 8.05 3.85 -0.65
N GLY A 73 7.88 3.31 0.55
CA GLY A 73 8.97 3.23 1.51
C GLY A 73 10.14 2.42 0.98
N ALA A 74 9.87 1.31 0.30
CA ALA A 74 10.92 0.49 -0.28
C ALA A 74 11.67 1.25 -1.38
N LEU A 75 10.94 2.00 -2.21
CA LEU A 75 11.55 2.78 -3.29
C LEU A 75 12.41 3.93 -2.76
N LEU A 76 12.06 4.48 -1.60
CA LEU A 76 12.81 5.57 -1.00
C LEU A 76 14.04 5.09 -0.24
N THR A 77 14.14 3.79 0.02
CA THR A 77 15.28 3.25 0.75
C THR A 77 16.46 3.08 -0.19
N PRO A 78 17.65 3.58 0.17
CA PRO A 78 18.81 3.42 -0.70
C PRO A 78 19.11 1.95 -0.94
N PRO A 79 19.50 1.60 -2.18
CA PRO A 79 19.74 0.19 -2.51
C PRO A 79 20.92 -0.42 -1.75
N ASP A 80 21.84 0.40 -1.27
CA ASP A 80 22.98 -0.11 -0.52
C ASP A 80 22.73 -0.13 0.98
N SER A 81 21.51 0.13 1.40
CA SER A 81 21.18 0.01 2.80
C SER A 81 21.36 -1.43 3.25
N ALA A 82 22.02 -1.61 4.36
CA ALA A 82 22.27 -2.93 4.89
C ALA A 82 20.97 -3.63 5.26
N ARG A 83 19.92 -2.87 5.49
CA ARG A 83 18.69 -3.44 5.98
C ARG A 83 17.52 -2.63 5.44
N ALA A 84 16.62 -3.29 4.76
CA ALA A 84 15.41 -2.65 4.28
C ALA A 84 14.57 -2.22 5.48
N ARG A 85 14.05 -1.02 5.40
CA ARG A 85 13.12 -0.55 6.42
C ARG A 85 11.73 -1.04 6.08
N VAL A 86 11.09 -1.67 7.05
CA VAL A 86 9.73 -2.16 6.90
C VAL A 86 8.80 -1.12 7.46
N GLY A 87 7.80 -0.73 6.69
CA GLY A 87 6.78 0.19 7.14
C GLY A 87 5.60 -0.55 7.73
N TYR A 88 5.13 -0.09 8.86
CA TYR A 88 3.95 -0.64 9.50
C TYR A 88 2.87 0.42 9.56
N LEU A 89 1.68 0.07 9.08
CA LEU A 89 0.53 0.94 9.22
C LEU A 89 0.10 0.94 10.67
N VAL A 90 0.11 2.10 11.30
CA VAL A 90 -0.23 2.18 12.73
C VAL A 90 -1.52 2.91 12.99
N SER A 91 -2.00 3.73 12.06
CA SER A 91 -3.29 4.38 12.25
C SER A 91 -3.86 4.83 10.91
N VAL A 92 -5.18 4.87 10.86
CA VAL A 92 -5.92 5.43 9.74
C VAL A 92 -6.91 6.41 10.32
N ARG A 93 -7.01 7.59 9.75
CA ARG A 93 -7.90 8.63 10.22
C ARG A 93 -8.67 9.24 9.08
N GLY A 94 -9.91 9.63 9.37
CA GLY A 94 -10.73 10.32 8.39
C GLY A 94 -11.01 9.52 7.15
N ALA A 95 -11.04 8.20 7.27
CA ALA A 95 -11.33 7.36 6.11
C ALA A 95 -12.77 7.56 5.69
N GLN A 96 -12.98 7.82 4.40
CA GLN A 96 -14.32 7.98 3.84
C GLN A 96 -14.49 6.95 2.74
N LEU A 97 -15.54 6.17 2.86
CA LEU A 97 -15.87 5.14 1.88
C LEU A 97 -17.03 5.67 1.04
N HIS A 98 -16.79 5.86 -0.24
CA HIS A 98 -17.78 6.44 -1.15
C HIS A 98 -18.55 5.38 -1.91
N VAL A 99 -18.18 4.12 -1.77
CA VAL A 99 -18.88 2.97 -2.32
C VAL A 99 -18.97 1.90 -1.25
N ALA A 100 -19.84 0.92 -1.45
CA ALA A 100 -20.00 -0.15 -0.49
C ALA A 100 -19.01 -1.29 -0.72
N ARG A 101 -18.64 -1.54 -1.97
CA ARG A 101 -17.82 -2.70 -2.33
C ARG A 101 -16.95 -2.38 -3.54
N LEU A 102 -15.90 -3.16 -3.71
CA LEU A 102 -14.93 -2.97 -4.79
C LEU A 102 -15.05 -4.04 -5.87
N ASP A 103 -15.56 -5.23 -5.53
CA ASP A 103 -15.53 -6.35 -6.46
C ASP A 103 -16.44 -6.18 -7.68
N ASP A 104 -17.38 -5.24 -7.60
CA ASP A 104 -18.26 -4.95 -8.74
C ASP A 104 -17.74 -3.78 -9.59
N ILE A 105 -16.57 -3.26 -9.30
CA ILE A 105 -15.96 -2.20 -10.10
C ILE A 105 -15.22 -2.85 -11.26
N SER A 106 -15.62 -2.54 -12.48
CA SER A 106 -15.05 -3.21 -13.66
C SER A 106 -13.71 -2.63 -14.08
N ALA A 107 -13.43 -1.38 -13.74
CA ALA A 107 -12.16 -0.75 -14.10
C ALA A 107 -11.07 -1.10 -13.09
N ASP A 108 -9.82 -1.00 -13.50
CA ASP A 108 -8.69 -1.18 -12.59
C ASP A 108 -8.72 -0.12 -11.50
N LEU A 109 -8.20 -0.47 -10.34
CA LEU A 109 -8.04 0.48 -9.25
C LEU A 109 -6.78 1.30 -9.47
N LEU A 110 -6.89 2.58 -9.16
CA LEU A 110 -5.76 3.49 -9.09
C LEU A 110 -5.54 3.79 -7.61
N VAL A 111 -4.41 3.37 -7.08
CA VAL A 111 -4.10 3.47 -5.65
C VAL A 111 -3.01 4.49 -5.50
N GLU A 112 -3.29 5.57 -4.79
CA GLU A 112 -2.36 6.67 -4.65
C GLU A 112 -2.10 6.99 -3.19
N ALA A 113 -0.87 7.42 -2.90
CA ALA A 113 -0.51 7.91 -1.59
C ALA A 113 0.44 9.08 -1.76
N ALA A 114 0.21 10.14 -0.99
CA ALA A 114 1.06 11.33 -1.02
C ALA A 114 1.50 11.65 0.39
N CYS A 115 2.80 11.89 0.55
CA CYS A 115 3.39 12.21 1.84
C CYS A 115 2.94 13.60 2.27
N ILE A 116 2.33 13.70 3.44
CA ILE A 116 1.96 14.99 4.04
C ILE A 116 3.11 15.52 4.86
N THR A 117 3.62 14.68 5.77
CA THR A 117 4.76 15.03 6.60
C THR A 117 5.63 13.79 6.80
N ARG A 118 6.87 14.04 7.10
CA ARG A 118 7.83 12.97 7.32
C ARG A 118 8.72 13.36 8.48
N SER A 119 8.86 12.46 9.42
CA SER A 119 9.84 12.57 10.48
C SER A 119 10.81 11.41 10.33
N GLU A 120 11.69 11.26 11.30
CA GLU A 120 12.75 10.26 11.22
C GLU A 120 12.19 8.85 11.02
N ASN A 121 11.13 8.51 11.75
CA ASN A 121 10.59 7.16 11.75
C ASN A 121 9.14 7.08 11.33
N THR A 122 8.49 8.19 11.03
CA THR A 122 7.06 8.18 10.76
C THR A 122 6.77 8.99 9.51
N ILE A 123 5.92 8.46 8.66
CA ILE A 123 5.43 9.18 7.49
C ILE A 123 3.92 9.24 7.59
N LEU A 124 3.38 10.44 7.41
CA LEU A 124 1.95 10.64 7.35
C LEU A 124 1.56 10.81 5.89
N TYR A 125 0.65 9.96 5.44
CA TYR A 125 0.20 9.94 4.06
C TYR A 125 -1.26 10.35 3.94
N GLN A 126 -1.59 10.98 2.82
CA GLN A 126 -2.95 11.08 2.32
C GLN A 126 -3.08 10.01 1.24
N PHE A 127 -4.07 9.13 1.35
CA PHE A 127 -4.24 8.07 0.36
C PHE A 127 -5.58 8.15 -0.31
N SER A 128 -5.68 7.55 -1.48
CA SER A 128 -6.94 7.42 -2.19
C SER A 128 -6.93 6.18 -3.06
N VAL A 129 -8.13 5.64 -3.27
CA VAL A 129 -8.35 4.56 -4.23
C VAL A 129 -9.48 5.03 -5.14
N SER A 130 -9.22 5.02 -6.43
CA SER A 130 -10.19 5.45 -7.42
C SER A 130 -10.24 4.47 -8.58
N ALA A 131 -11.23 4.60 -9.42
CA ALA A 131 -11.36 3.78 -10.63
C ALA A 131 -12.18 4.57 -11.64
N ALA A 132 -11.69 4.62 -12.87
CA ALA A 132 -12.37 5.31 -13.98
C ALA A 132 -12.76 6.74 -13.60
N GLY A 133 -11.87 7.44 -12.89
CA GLY A 133 -12.10 8.83 -12.52
C GLY A 133 -13.01 9.03 -11.33
N ARG A 134 -13.46 7.97 -10.70
CA ARG A 134 -14.36 8.06 -9.55
C ARG A 134 -13.60 7.71 -8.27
N MET A 135 -13.70 8.59 -7.27
CA MET A 135 -13.11 8.33 -5.96
C MET A 135 -13.93 7.26 -5.25
N LEU A 136 -13.27 6.19 -4.82
CA LEU A 136 -13.94 5.10 -4.12
C LEU A 136 -13.75 5.19 -2.62
N LEU A 137 -12.55 5.55 -2.18
CA LEU A 137 -12.27 5.81 -0.77
C LEU A 137 -11.04 6.67 -0.65
N ASP A 138 -10.90 7.35 0.48
CA ASP A 138 -9.72 8.13 0.79
C ASP A 138 -9.55 8.24 2.30
N GLY A 139 -8.41 8.78 2.73
CA GLY A 139 -8.14 8.96 4.13
C GLY A 139 -6.70 9.33 4.37
N ARG A 140 -6.33 9.36 5.64
CA ARG A 140 -4.96 9.60 6.07
C ARG A 140 -4.45 8.40 6.84
N ALA A 141 -3.15 8.15 6.71
CA ALA A 141 -2.55 7.00 7.37
C ALA A 141 -1.18 7.37 7.88
N ALA A 142 -0.83 6.86 9.04
CA ALA A 142 0.51 6.99 9.58
C ALA A 142 1.21 5.66 9.47
N VAL A 143 2.43 5.71 8.92
CA VAL A 143 3.27 4.54 8.73
C VAL A 143 4.54 4.76 9.54
N VAL A 144 4.87 3.80 10.39
CA VAL A 144 6.10 3.83 11.16
C VAL A 144 7.15 3.00 10.44
N LEU A 145 8.29 3.62 10.19
CA LEU A 145 9.40 2.98 9.49
C LEU A 145 10.45 2.63 10.51
N ASN A 146 10.60 1.40 10.75
CA ASN A 146 11.79 0.96 11.37
C ASN A 146 11.75 -0.42 11.81
N ALA A 147 12.47 -1.12 11.16
CA ALA A 147 12.57 -2.46 11.39
C ALA A 147 12.98 -2.88 12.76
N GLY A 148 13.78 -2.17 13.43
CA GLY A 148 14.32 -2.69 14.67
C GLY A 148 13.66 -2.09 15.89
N ALA A 149 13.42 -0.81 15.86
CA ALA A 149 13.04 -0.09 17.05
C ALA A 149 11.60 -0.30 17.44
N VAL A 150 10.77 -0.70 16.50
CA VAL A 150 9.35 -0.86 16.75
C VAL A 150 8.97 -2.29 17.03
N MET A 151 9.90 -3.19 16.93
CA MET A 151 9.62 -4.57 17.24
C MET A 151 9.10 -4.62 18.65
N PRO A 152 7.93 -5.17 18.85
CA PRO A 152 7.49 -5.41 20.21
C PRO A 152 8.52 -6.31 20.84
N PRO A 153 8.85 -6.09 22.08
CA PRO A 153 9.73 -7.01 22.75
C PRO A 153 9.13 -8.37 22.60
N SER A 154 9.88 -9.26 22.06
CA SER A 154 9.45 -10.62 22.00
C SER A 154 8.97 -10.96 23.40
N GLY A 155 7.90 -11.68 23.48
CA GLY A 155 7.26 -11.94 24.73
C GLY A 155 8.13 -12.44 25.85
N ASP A 156 9.39 -12.47 25.63
CA ASP A 156 10.33 -12.85 26.65
C ASP A 156 10.82 -11.67 27.46
N ALA A 157 10.22 -10.55 27.34
CA ALA A 157 10.54 -9.48 28.25
C ALA A 157 10.39 -10.02 29.63
N PRO A 158 11.38 -9.90 30.45
CA PRO A 158 11.35 -10.47 31.79
C PRO A 158 10.28 -9.88 32.63
#